data_50a24606c66fbbdeb89a502f7692fbe8
#
_entry.id   50a24606c66fbbdeb89a502f7692fbe8
#
_cell.length_a   1.000
_cell.length_b   1.000
_cell.length_c   1.000
_cell.angle_alpha   90.00
_cell.angle_beta   90.00
_cell.angle_gamma   90.00
#
_symmetry.space_group_name_H-M   'P 1'
#
loop_
_entity.id
_entity.type
_entity.pdbx_description
1 polymer ?
#
loop_
_entity_poly.entity_id
_entity_poly.type
_entity_poly.pdbx_seq_one_letter_code
_entity_poly.pdbx_strand_id
1 'polypeptide(L)'
;MNDRESRRIQMFVRVDAFGDARIADFAAASIGRTLFVDLKAVIAELNAHAAAEVSGRGSARQETDMRAETRRELREDLEAIYRTARAMDAPGNSISEMFRVPPKGNDRALLNAARAVRANAEPLKAQFIAHELRPDFLEDLDADIAAFEKAMTDQSSAVGDHIAANAAIDAAIERGNDIVRKLDAIVRNKYANNVGVLAEWTSASHTERAPRRKAEPTQPSAPSA
;
A
#
# COMPACT_ATOMS: atom_id res chain seq x y z
N MET A 1 -6.25 2.84 7.11
CA MET A 1 -6.98 2.64 8.38
C MET A 1 -8.49 2.71 8.13
N ASN A 2 -9.27 1.75 8.64
CA ASN A 2 -10.72 1.67 8.45
C ASN A 2 -11.50 2.27 9.65
N ASP A 3 -12.83 2.46 9.50
CA ASP A 3 -13.68 3.06 10.55
C ASP A 3 -13.70 2.27 11.87
N ARG A 4 -13.51 0.94 11.82
CA ARG A 4 -13.48 0.11 13.01
C ARG A 4 -12.18 0.31 13.80
N GLU A 5 -11.06 0.39 13.12
CA GLU A 5 -9.75 0.70 13.69
C GLU A 5 -9.77 2.11 14.32
N SER A 6 -10.27 3.10 13.58
CA SER A 6 -10.39 4.49 14.06
C SER A 6 -11.18 4.58 15.37
N ARG A 7 -12.32 3.87 15.48
CA ARG A 7 -13.12 3.85 16.72
C ARG A 7 -12.38 3.19 17.89
N ARG A 8 -11.57 2.15 17.63
CA ARG A 8 -10.74 1.53 18.68
C ARG A 8 -9.65 2.48 19.17
N ILE A 9 -8.98 3.16 18.27
CA ILE A 9 -7.97 4.17 18.63
C ILE A 9 -8.60 5.29 19.45
N GLN A 10 -9.76 5.78 19.07
CA GLN A 10 -10.50 6.79 19.84
C GLN A 10 -10.85 6.30 21.26
N MET A 11 -11.22 5.02 21.40
CA MET A 11 -11.42 4.40 22.71
C MET A 11 -10.13 4.39 23.52
N PHE A 12 -8.99 3.99 22.92
CA PHE A 12 -7.70 4.02 23.60
C PHE A 12 -7.32 5.42 24.08
N VAL A 13 -7.54 6.44 23.26
CA VAL A 13 -7.30 7.84 23.64
C VAL A 13 -8.17 8.27 24.82
N ARG A 14 -9.44 7.87 24.88
CA ARG A 14 -10.32 8.17 26.05
C ARG A 14 -9.84 7.44 27.29
N VAL A 15 -9.40 6.19 27.17
CA VAL A 15 -8.83 5.41 28.30
C VAL A 15 -7.52 6.02 28.78
N ASP A 16 -6.66 6.49 27.89
CA ASP A 16 -5.42 7.20 28.24
C ASP A 16 -5.71 8.49 29.00
N ALA A 17 -6.67 9.30 28.52
CA ALA A 17 -7.10 10.52 29.19
C ALA A 17 -7.70 10.25 30.59
N PHE A 18 -8.46 9.15 30.75
CA PHE A 18 -8.93 8.70 32.06
C PHE A 18 -7.73 8.35 32.98
N GLY A 19 -6.72 7.67 32.45
CA GLY A 19 -5.49 7.33 33.17
C GLY A 19 -4.71 8.57 33.58
N ASP A 20 -4.46 9.50 32.67
CA ASP A 20 -3.72 10.75 32.95
C ASP A 20 -4.41 11.57 34.06
N ALA A 21 -5.72 11.67 34.07
CA ALA A 21 -6.48 12.37 35.10
C ALA A 21 -6.38 11.73 36.50
N ARG A 22 -6.01 10.44 36.59
CA ARG A 22 -5.99 9.66 37.81
C ARG A 22 -4.67 8.96 38.09
N ILE A 23 -3.61 9.33 37.39
CA ILE A 23 -2.30 8.68 37.50
C ILE A 23 -1.73 8.72 38.92
N ALA A 24 -2.07 9.76 39.72
CA ALA A 24 -1.67 9.91 41.11
C ALA A 24 -2.31 8.85 42.02
N ASP A 25 -3.44 8.29 41.66
CA ASP A 25 -4.12 7.25 42.42
C ASP A 25 -3.40 5.88 42.32
N PHE A 26 -2.55 5.73 41.31
CA PHE A 26 -1.78 4.51 41.06
C PHE A 26 -0.34 4.66 41.55
N ALA A 27 0.10 3.77 42.45
CA ALA A 27 1.48 3.77 42.92
C ALA A 27 2.47 3.64 41.75
N ALA A 28 3.64 4.25 41.86
CA ALA A 28 4.64 4.28 40.78
C ALA A 28 5.04 2.88 40.27
N ALA A 29 5.08 1.87 41.13
CA ALA A 29 5.39 0.48 40.77
C ALA A 29 4.13 -0.38 40.53
N SER A 30 2.93 0.20 40.41
CA SER A 30 1.71 -0.58 40.23
C SER A 30 1.56 -1.03 38.77
N ILE A 31 1.04 -2.24 38.58
CA ILE A 31 0.70 -2.77 37.25
C ILE A 31 -0.26 -1.83 36.50
N GLY A 32 -1.22 -1.22 37.22
CA GLY A 32 -2.16 -0.28 36.61
C GLY A 32 -1.45 0.93 35.96
N ARG A 33 -0.45 1.50 36.66
CA ARG A 33 0.33 2.62 36.13
C ARG A 33 1.16 2.19 34.90
N THR A 34 1.81 1.03 34.95
CA THR A 34 2.56 0.48 33.81
C THR A 34 1.65 0.29 32.61
N LEU A 35 0.45 -0.27 32.79
CA LEU A 35 -0.50 -0.50 31.69
C LEU A 35 -0.99 0.80 31.05
N PHE A 36 -1.16 1.90 31.79
CA PHE A 36 -1.48 3.21 31.19
C PHE A 36 -0.30 3.75 30.36
N VAL A 37 0.95 3.57 30.83
CA VAL A 37 2.15 3.93 30.05
C VAL A 37 2.25 3.09 28.77
N ASP A 38 2.01 1.78 28.89
CA ASP A 38 2.02 0.87 27.73
C ASP A 38 0.93 1.25 26.69
N LEU A 39 -0.26 1.63 27.18
CA LEU A 39 -1.35 2.08 26.29
C LEU A 39 -0.96 3.35 25.54
N LYS A 40 -0.32 4.30 26.22
CA LYS A 40 0.19 5.53 25.60
C LYS A 40 1.22 5.23 24.50
N ALA A 41 2.11 4.26 24.73
CA ALA A 41 3.06 3.79 23.72
C ALA A 41 2.37 3.16 22.51
N VAL A 42 1.34 2.34 22.73
CA VAL A 42 0.51 1.76 21.64
C VAL A 42 -0.19 2.85 20.83
N ILE A 43 -0.74 3.88 21.48
CA ILE A 43 -1.36 5.01 20.78
C ILE A 43 -0.34 5.76 19.92
N ALA A 44 0.86 6.01 20.45
CA ALA A 44 1.93 6.67 19.70
C ALA A 44 2.35 5.85 18.47
N GLU A 45 2.49 4.53 18.62
CA GLU A 45 2.78 3.59 17.53
C GLU A 45 1.68 3.62 16.45
N LEU A 46 0.41 3.56 16.83
CA LEU A 46 -0.73 3.61 15.91
C LEU A 46 -0.78 4.94 15.15
N ASN A 47 -0.49 6.06 15.80
CA ASN A 47 -0.41 7.37 15.16
C ASN A 47 0.75 7.45 14.15
N ALA A 48 1.90 6.86 14.47
CA ALA A 48 3.03 6.78 13.55
C ALA A 48 2.69 5.94 12.31
N HIS A 49 2.04 4.79 12.49
CA HIS A 49 1.59 3.96 11.37
C HIS A 49 0.53 4.67 10.52
N ALA A 50 -0.41 5.39 11.13
CA ALA A 50 -1.41 6.18 10.39
C ALA A 50 -0.76 7.28 9.53
N ALA A 51 0.25 7.98 10.06
CA ALA A 51 1.00 8.98 9.31
C ALA A 51 1.80 8.35 8.16
N ALA A 52 2.45 7.20 8.40
CA ALA A 52 3.17 6.45 7.37
C ALA A 52 2.23 5.95 6.26
N GLU A 53 1.02 5.50 6.61
CA GLU A 53 0.01 5.06 5.63
C GLU A 53 -0.41 6.21 4.68
N VAL A 54 -0.59 7.41 5.19
CA VAL A 54 -0.93 8.59 4.36
C VAL A 54 0.20 8.91 3.39
N SER A 55 1.46 8.89 3.85
CA SER A 55 2.64 9.10 3.00
C SER A 55 2.79 7.98 1.97
N GLY A 56 2.64 6.71 2.39
CA GLY A 56 2.78 5.54 1.52
C GLY A 56 1.74 5.47 0.40
N ARG A 57 0.53 5.99 0.60
CA ARG A 57 -0.48 6.08 -0.48
C ARG A 57 -0.06 7.02 -1.61
N GLY A 58 0.64 8.11 -1.27
CA GLY A 58 1.19 9.03 -2.27
C GLY A 58 2.28 8.36 -3.09
N SER A 59 3.23 7.69 -2.44
CA SER A 59 4.32 6.95 -3.08
C SER A 59 3.81 5.83 -3.97
N ALA A 60 2.85 5.02 -3.52
CA ALA A 60 2.30 3.91 -4.30
C ALA A 60 1.61 4.37 -5.59
N ARG A 61 0.96 5.54 -5.59
CA ARG A 61 0.41 6.14 -6.83
C ARG A 61 1.53 6.56 -7.77
N GLN A 62 2.53 7.27 -7.25
CA GLN A 62 3.69 7.70 -8.04
C GLN A 62 4.43 6.51 -8.66
N GLU A 63 4.60 5.41 -7.94
CA GLU A 63 5.23 4.18 -8.44
C GLU A 63 4.38 3.49 -9.52
N THR A 64 3.05 3.53 -9.38
CA THR A 64 2.14 3.03 -10.42
C THR A 64 2.23 3.85 -11.70
N ASP A 65 2.27 5.18 -11.58
CA ASP A 65 2.39 6.08 -12.72
C ASP A 65 3.76 5.93 -13.39
N MET A 66 4.84 5.84 -12.60
CA MET A 66 6.19 5.61 -13.11
C MET A 66 6.32 4.28 -13.86
N ARG A 67 5.72 3.21 -13.34
CA ARG A 67 5.69 1.92 -14.04
C ARG A 67 4.91 1.98 -15.36
N ALA A 68 3.81 2.72 -15.39
CA ALA A 68 3.03 2.90 -16.62
C ALA A 68 3.82 3.68 -17.66
N GLU A 69 4.57 4.70 -17.25
CA GLU A 69 5.41 5.52 -18.10
C GLU A 69 6.59 4.72 -18.67
N THR A 70 7.41 4.10 -17.82
CA THR A 70 8.57 3.30 -18.25
C THR A 70 8.14 2.12 -19.14
N ARG A 71 6.96 1.55 -18.88
CA ARG A 71 6.37 0.53 -19.76
C ARG A 71 6.01 1.08 -21.14
N ARG A 72 5.50 2.31 -21.21
CA ARG A 72 5.15 2.99 -22.47
C ARG A 72 6.43 3.26 -23.27
N GLU A 73 7.45 3.83 -22.63
CA GLU A 73 8.74 4.14 -23.26
C GLU A 73 9.39 2.89 -23.84
N LEU A 74 9.57 1.86 -23.03
CA LEU A 74 10.12 0.57 -23.48
C LEU A 74 9.33 -0.01 -24.68
N ARG A 75 8.01 0.13 -24.68
CA ARG A 75 7.20 -0.35 -25.81
C ARG A 75 7.40 0.48 -27.07
N GLU A 76 7.52 1.79 -26.94
CA GLU A 76 7.77 2.70 -28.07
C GLU A 76 9.10 2.39 -28.74
N ASP A 77 10.14 2.11 -27.97
CA ASP A 77 11.44 1.67 -28.49
C ASP A 77 11.35 0.33 -29.24
N LEU A 78 10.70 -0.66 -28.64
CA LEU A 78 10.50 -1.95 -29.31
C LEU A 78 9.67 -1.81 -30.61
N GLU A 79 8.67 -0.95 -30.63
CA GLU A 79 7.86 -0.68 -31.82
C GLU A 79 8.66 0.07 -32.90
N ALA A 80 9.60 0.95 -32.52
CA ALA A 80 10.51 1.61 -33.43
C ALA A 80 11.48 0.60 -34.08
N ILE A 81 12.10 -0.25 -33.27
CA ILE A 81 13.00 -1.31 -33.75
C ILE A 81 12.24 -2.29 -34.68
N TYR A 82 11.04 -2.73 -34.27
CA TYR A 82 10.23 -3.63 -35.10
C TYR A 82 9.84 -3.01 -36.45
N ARG A 83 9.46 -1.72 -36.46
CA ARG A 83 9.14 -0.99 -37.69
C ARG A 83 10.33 -0.94 -38.64
N THR A 84 11.51 -0.65 -38.11
CA THR A 84 12.76 -0.63 -38.90
C THR A 84 13.12 -2.02 -39.40
N ALA A 85 13.01 -3.04 -38.56
CA ALA A 85 13.25 -4.44 -38.96
C ALA A 85 12.33 -4.88 -40.12
N ARG A 86 11.06 -4.46 -40.10
CA ARG A 86 10.14 -4.69 -41.23
C ARG A 86 10.56 -3.99 -42.54
N ALA A 87 11.19 -2.83 -42.44
CA ALA A 87 11.74 -2.16 -43.63
C ALA A 87 13.00 -2.84 -44.18
N MET A 88 13.68 -3.63 -43.34
CA MET A 88 14.85 -4.42 -43.70
C MET A 88 14.50 -5.82 -44.26
N ASP A 89 13.24 -6.27 -44.16
CA ASP A 89 12.82 -7.57 -44.67
C ASP A 89 13.03 -7.67 -46.19
N ALA A 90 13.51 -8.81 -46.66
CA ALA A 90 13.69 -9.11 -48.08
C ALA A 90 12.94 -10.41 -48.47
N PRO A 91 12.61 -10.61 -49.73
CA PRO A 91 11.96 -11.84 -50.18
C PRO A 91 12.77 -13.10 -49.75
N GLY A 92 12.11 -13.93 -48.95
CA GLY A 92 12.75 -15.16 -48.42
C GLY A 92 13.55 -14.96 -47.15
N ASN A 93 13.68 -13.75 -46.59
CA ASN A 93 14.38 -13.45 -45.35
C ASN A 93 13.61 -12.40 -44.56
N SER A 94 12.74 -12.86 -43.62
CA SER A 94 11.99 -12.01 -42.72
C SER A 94 12.69 -11.91 -41.38
N ILE A 95 13.51 -10.89 -41.20
CA ILE A 95 14.20 -10.64 -39.91
C ILE A 95 13.26 -10.03 -38.88
N SER A 96 12.18 -9.37 -39.31
CA SER A 96 11.22 -8.70 -38.42
C SER A 96 10.55 -9.64 -37.42
N GLU A 97 10.44 -10.93 -37.71
CA GLU A 97 9.87 -11.91 -36.77
C GLU A 97 10.65 -12.01 -35.45
N MET A 98 11.97 -11.74 -35.49
CA MET A 98 12.83 -11.73 -34.29
C MET A 98 12.60 -10.52 -33.38
N PHE A 99 11.92 -9.49 -33.88
CA PHE A 99 11.69 -8.19 -33.22
C PHE A 99 10.24 -7.96 -32.86
N ARG A 100 9.42 -9.00 -32.84
CA ARG A 100 8.00 -8.91 -32.58
C ARG A 100 7.69 -8.40 -31.17
N VAL A 101 6.88 -7.36 -31.08
CA VAL A 101 6.44 -6.80 -29.80
C VAL A 101 5.29 -7.63 -29.22
N PRO A 102 5.34 -8.06 -27.96
CA PRO A 102 4.27 -8.87 -27.36
C PRO A 102 2.98 -8.07 -27.18
N PRO A 103 1.81 -8.76 -27.06
CA PRO A 103 0.52 -8.10 -26.78
C PRO A 103 0.57 -7.29 -25.49
N LYS A 104 -0.32 -6.30 -25.37
CA LYS A 104 -0.46 -5.50 -24.13
C LYS A 104 -0.96 -6.38 -22.97
N GLY A 105 -0.49 -6.14 -21.75
CA GLY A 105 -1.02 -6.73 -20.53
C GLY A 105 -0.08 -7.63 -19.73
N ASN A 106 1.07 -8.07 -20.31
CA ASN A 106 2.03 -8.91 -19.61
C ASN A 106 3.41 -8.25 -19.56
N ASP A 107 3.77 -7.69 -18.40
CA ASP A 107 5.02 -6.96 -18.21
C ASP A 107 6.26 -7.86 -18.28
N ARG A 108 6.15 -9.08 -17.76
CA ARG A 108 7.26 -10.04 -17.85
C ARG A 108 7.52 -10.47 -19.29
N ALA A 109 6.45 -10.62 -20.09
CA ALA A 109 6.61 -10.92 -21.52
C ALA A 109 7.24 -9.74 -22.27
N LEU A 110 6.86 -8.50 -21.94
CA LEU A 110 7.45 -7.28 -22.51
C LEU A 110 8.94 -7.20 -22.21
N LEU A 111 9.33 -7.39 -20.94
CA LEU A 111 10.73 -7.36 -20.51
C LEU A 111 11.57 -8.45 -21.18
N ASN A 112 11.06 -9.68 -21.25
CA ASN A 112 11.76 -10.78 -21.90
C ASN A 112 11.91 -10.52 -23.42
N ALA A 113 10.89 -9.95 -24.05
CA ALA A 113 10.96 -9.56 -25.47
C ALA A 113 11.99 -8.44 -25.68
N ALA A 114 12.03 -7.43 -24.80
CA ALA A 114 12.99 -6.34 -24.87
C ALA A 114 14.45 -6.86 -24.81
N ARG A 115 14.75 -7.77 -23.86
CA ARG A 115 16.06 -8.42 -23.75
C ARG A 115 16.42 -9.24 -25.00
N ALA A 116 15.45 -9.97 -25.56
CA ALA A 116 15.66 -10.72 -26.79
C ALA A 116 15.89 -9.80 -27.99
N VAL A 117 15.09 -8.73 -28.12
CA VAL A 117 15.27 -7.71 -29.15
C VAL A 117 16.64 -7.06 -29.05
N ARG A 118 17.06 -6.67 -27.83
CA ARG A 118 18.38 -6.09 -27.58
C ARG A 118 19.51 -7.00 -28.09
N ALA A 119 19.45 -8.29 -27.73
CA ALA A 119 20.46 -9.28 -28.15
C ALA A 119 20.45 -9.52 -29.67
N ASN A 120 19.27 -9.57 -30.30
CA ASN A 120 19.12 -9.79 -31.74
C ASN A 120 19.51 -8.56 -32.56
N ALA A 121 19.35 -7.34 -32.03
CA ALA A 121 19.67 -6.09 -32.71
C ALA A 121 21.17 -5.77 -32.72
N GLU A 122 21.93 -6.22 -31.72
CA GLU A 122 23.36 -5.93 -31.59
C GLU A 122 24.17 -6.26 -32.89
N PRO A 123 24.10 -7.47 -33.47
CA PRO A 123 24.83 -7.79 -34.70
C PRO A 123 24.31 -7.01 -35.92
N LEU A 124 23.12 -6.44 -35.85
CA LEU A 124 22.47 -5.70 -36.94
C LEU A 124 22.52 -4.19 -36.74
N LYS A 125 23.20 -3.68 -35.69
CA LYS A 125 23.20 -2.24 -35.31
C LYS A 125 23.52 -1.33 -36.50
N ALA A 126 24.54 -1.65 -37.29
CA ALA A 126 24.89 -0.85 -38.45
C ALA A 126 23.75 -0.77 -39.54
N GLN A 127 23.00 -1.86 -39.69
CA GLN A 127 21.92 -1.93 -40.65
C GLN A 127 20.70 -1.10 -40.15
N PHE A 128 20.40 -1.18 -38.85
CA PHE A 128 19.36 -0.33 -38.25
C PHE A 128 19.68 1.16 -38.40
N ILE A 129 20.94 1.56 -38.14
CA ILE A 129 21.41 2.94 -38.32
C ILE A 129 21.32 3.37 -39.78
N ALA A 130 21.66 2.49 -40.73
CA ALA A 130 21.51 2.77 -42.17
C ALA A 130 20.05 2.96 -42.60
N HIS A 131 19.08 2.48 -41.78
CA HIS A 131 17.63 2.72 -41.97
C HIS A 131 17.10 3.85 -41.05
N GLU A 132 17.97 4.80 -40.71
CA GLU A 132 17.64 6.02 -39.94
C GLU A 132 17.19 5.78 -38.48
N LEU A 133 17.51 4.61 -37.90
CA LEU A 133 17.38 4.46 -36.46
C LEU A 133 18.54 5.20 -35.74
N ARG A 134 18.25 5.81 -34.60
CA ARG A 134 19.26 6.57 -33.85
C ARG A 134 20.50 5.73 -33.54
N PRO A 135 21.71 6.28 -33.56
CA PRO A 135 22.93 5.54 -33.28
C PRO A 135 23.00 4.93 -31.88
N ASP A 136 22.32 5.55 -30.92
CA ASP A 136 22.25 5.22 -29.49
C ASP A 136 21.01 4.38 -29.11
N PHE A 137 20.26 3.87 -30.08
CA PHE A 137 19.00 3.15 -29.80
C PHE A 137 19.14 1.91 -28.93
N LEU A 138 20.30 1.25 -28.93
CA LEU A 138 20.55 0.09 -28.06
C LEU A 138 20.86 0.52 -26.63
N GLU A 139 21.57 1.60 -26.47
CA GLU A 139 21.87 2.24 -25.19
C GLU A 139 20.60 2.77 -24.53
N ASP A 140 19.73 3.39 -25.31
CA ASP A 140 18.40 3.82 -24.84
C ASP A 140 17.54 2.63 -24.42
N LEU A 141 17.48 1.58 -25.25
CA LEU A 141 16.77 0.34 -24.93
C LEU A 141 17.30 -0.32 -23.63
N ASP A 142 18.63 -0.33 -23.41
CA ASP A 142 19.22 -0.84 -22.18
C ASP A 142 18.79 0.00 -20.96
N ALA A 143 18.73 1.32 -21.11
CA ALA A 143 18.26 2.23 -20.07
C ALA A 143 16.78 2.02 -19.75
N ASP A 144 15.93 1.87 -20.76
CA ASP A 144 14.48 1.63 -20.62
C ASP A 144 14.20 0.26 -19.99
N ILE A 145 14.95 -0.78 -20.35
CA ILE A 145 14.88 -2.09 -19.71
C ILE A 145 15.17 -1.96 -18.21
N ALA A 146 16.26 -1.26 -17.85
CA ALA A 146 16.65 -1.09 -16.46
C ALA A 146 15.64 -0.25 -15.67
N ALA A 147 15.11 0.83 -16.27
CA ALA A 147 14.09 1.68 -15.66
C ALA A 147 12.79 0.91 -15.40
N PHE A 148 12.34 0.11 -16.35
CA PHE A 148 11.13 -0.70 -16.22
C PHE A 148 11.29 -1.81 -15.18
N GLU A 149 12.44 -2.50 -15.13
CA GLU A 149 12.75 -3.48 -14.09
C GLU A 149 12.73 -2.87 -12.69
N LYS A 150 13.35 -1.69 -12.55
CA LYS A 150 13.35 -0.96 -11.30
C LYS A 150 11.93 -0.61 -10.88
N ALA A 151 11.12 -0.04 -11.77
CA ALA A 151 9.73 0.34 -11.49
C ALA A 151 8.87 -0.87 -11.09
N MET A 152 9.07 -2.04 -11.70
CA MET A 152 8.39 -3.29 -11.29
C MET A 152 8.79 -3.74 -9.88
N THR A 153 10.07 -3.62 -9.54
CA THR A 153 10.60 -3.99 -8.22
C THR A 153 10.09 -3.05 -7.14
N ASP A 154 10.16 -1.74 -7.38
CA ASP A 154 9.71 -0.70 -6.45
C ASP A 154 8.22 -0.88 -6.12
N GLN A 155 7.37 -1.12 -7.13
CA GLN A 155 5.95 -1.39 -6.90
C GLN A 155 5.71 -2.67 -6.09
N SER A 156 6.48 -3.73 -6.33
CA SER A 156 6.36 -4.97 -5.55
C SER A 156 6.74 -4.75 -4.09
N SER A 157 7.80 -3.98 -3.82
CA SER A 157 8.22 -3.60 -2.47
C SER A 157 7.14 -2.77 -1.77
N ALA A 158 6.58 -1.76 -2.44
CA ALA A 158 5.53 -0.92 -1.87
C ALA A 158 4.27 -1.71 -1.47
N VAL A 159 3.89 -2.72 -2.26
CA VAL A 159 2.79 -3.65 -1.90
C VAL A 159 3.15 -4.45 -0.65
N GLY A 160 4.38 -4.97 -0.56
CA GLY A 160 4.88 -5.68 0.61
C GLY A 160 4.86 -4.82 1.88
N ASP A 161 5.35 -3.60 1.78
CA ASP A 161 5.39 -2.63 2.89
C ASP A 161 3.97 -2.27 3.36
N HIS A 162 3.03 -2.10 2.44
CA HIS A 162 1.63 -1.84 2.80
C HIS A 162 0.99 -3.01 3.55
N ILE A 163 1.25 -4.26 3.13
CA ILE A 163 0.77 -5.45 3.84
C ILE A 163 1.37 -5.54 5.23
N ALA A 164 2.68 -5.30 5.37
CA ALA A 164 3.37 -5.31 6.66
C ALA A 164 2.86 -4.22 7.59
N ALA A 165 2.62 -3.00 7.08
CA ALA A 165 2.07 -1.89 7.86
C ALA A 165 0.65 -2.20 8.38
N ASN A 166 -0.22 -2.79 7.57
CA ASN A 166 -1.55 -3.19 8.02
C ASN A 166 -1.49 -4.26 9.12
N ALA A 167 -0.62 -5.26 8.97
CA ALA A 167 -0.42 -6.29 10.00
C ALA A 167 0.12 -5.69 11.32
N ALA A 168 1.00 -4.69 11.26
CA ALA A 168 1.50 -3.99 12.43
C ALA A 168 0.40 -3.19 13.14
N ILE A 169 -0.48 -2.52 12.40
CA ILE A 169 -1.66 -1.81 12.94
C ILE A 169 -2.58 -2.80 13.66
N ASP A 170 -2.91 -3.92 13.05
CA ASP A 170 -3.76 -4.94 13.67
C ASP A 170 -3.14 -5.48 14.96
N ALA A 171 -1.85 -5.79 14.96
CA ALA A 171 -1.13 -6.26 16.14
C ALA A 171 -1.09 -5.21 17.26
N ALA A 172 -0.92 -3.93 16.94
CA ALA A 172 -0.95 -2.84 17.91
C ALA A 172 -2.36 -2.67 18.52
N ILE A 173 -3.41 -2.77 17.70
CA ILE A 173 -4.81 -2.73 18.17
C ILE A 173 -5.10 -3.91 19.11
N GLU A 174 -4.65 -5.11 18.81
CA GLU A 174 -4.80 -6.29 19.67
C GLU A 174 -4.12 -6.06 21.02
N ARG A 175 -2.86 -5.58 21.04
CA ARG A 175 -2.15 -5.22 22.27
C ARG A 175 -2.91 -4.18 23.08
N GLY A 176 -3.41 -3.11 22.43
CA GLY A 176 -4.21 -2.08 23.09
C GLY A 176 -5.48 -2.65 23.74
N ASN A 177 -6.20 -3.52 23.02
CA ASN A 177 -7.39 -4.19 23.58
C ASN A 177 -7.06 -5.05 24.80
N ASP A 178 -5.92 -5.77 24.80
CA ASP A 178 -5.48 -6.58 25.93
C ASP A 178 -5.12 -5.72 27.15
N ILE A 179 -4.47 -4.58 26.91
CA ILE A 179 -4.17 -3.60 27.96
C ILE A 179 -5.48 -3.06 28.57
N VAL A 180 -6.43 -2.63 27.75
CA VAL A 180 -7.72 -2.11 28.25
C VAL A 180 -8.50 -3.16 29.02
N ARG A 181 -8.47 -4.43 28.58
CA ARG A 181 -9.10 -5.55 29.32
C ARG A 181 -8.49 -5.76 30.71
N LYS A 182 -7.16 -5.67 30.81
CA LYS A 182 -6.45 -5.75 32.10
C LYS A 182 -6.75 -4.54 33.00
N LEU A 183 -6.77 -3.35 32.41
CA LEU A 183 -7.13 -2.11 33.10
C LEU A 183 -8.58 -2.16 33.62
N ASP A 184 -9.51 -2.75 32.88
CA ASP A 184 -10.91 -2.87 33.31
C ASP A 184 -11.01 -3.58 34.66
N ALA A 185 -10.32 -4.70 34.84
CA ALA A 185 -10.29 -5.43 36.11
C ALA A 185 -9.67 -4.57 37.25
N ILE A 186 -8.55 -3.91 36.97
CA ILE A 186 -7.82 -3.10 37.95
C ILE A 186 -8.66 -1.89 38.38
N VAL A 187 -9.25 -1.16 37.45
CA VAL A 187 -10.06 0.04 37.72
C VAL A 187 -11.31 -0.32 38.48
N ARG A 188 -12.02 -1.40 38.11
CA ARG A 188 -13.20 -1.88 38.84
C ARG A 188 -12.89 -2.26 40.27
N ASN A 189 -11.79 -2.96 40.50
CA ASN A 189 -11.35 -3.33 41.84
C ASN A 189 -10.97 -2.08 42.67
N LYS A 190 -10.20 -1.17 42.07
CA LYS A 190 -9.70 0.01 42.76
C LYS A 190 -10.82 0.99 43.18
N TYR A 191 -11.79 1.17 42.29
CA TYR A 191 -12.88 2.13 42.49
C TYR A 191 -14.23 1.46 42.78
N ALA A 192 -14.23 0.25 43.36
CA ALA A 192 -15.44 -0.53 43.61
C ALA A 192 -16.57 0.25 44.30
N ASN A 193 -16.23 1.19 45.17
CA ASN A 193 -17.18 1.99 45.93
C ASN A 193 -17.40 3.41 45.35
N ASN A 194 -16.84 3.71 44.17
CA ASN A 194 -16.97 5.02 43.52
C ASN A 194 -17.73 4.90 42.19
N VAL A 195 -19.07 4.99 42.29
CA VAL A 195 -19.97 4.83 41.14
C VAL A 195 -19.70 5.86 40.03
N GLY A 196 -19.31 7.11 40.40
CA GLY A 196 -18.99 8.15 39.42
C GLY A 196 -17.77 7.80 38.57
N VAL A 197 -16.67 7.38 39.22
CA VAL A 197 -15.46 6.97 38.51
C VAL A 197 -15.69 5.72 37.65
N LEU A 198 -16.49 4.77 38.13
CA LEU A 198 -16.85 3.59 37.33
C LEU A 198 -17.73 3.92 36.13
N ALA A 199 -18.62 4.90 36.23
CA ALA A 199 -19.41 5.37 35.09
C ALA A 199 -18.52 6.05 34.03
N GLU A 200 -17.57 6.91 34.45
CA GLU A 200 -16.58 7.52 33.55
C GLU A 200 -15.69 6.46 32.86
N TRP A 201 -15.20 5.47 33.63
CA TRP A 201 -14.46 4.36 33.06
C TRP A 201 -15.25 3.59 32.01
N THR A 202 -16.50 3.26 32.30
CA THR A 202 -17.37 2.54 31.37
C THR A 202 -17.56 3.34 30.07
N SER A 203 -17.72 4.66 30.17
CA SER A 203 -17.80 5.54 29.02
C SER A 203 -16.48 5.58 28.23
N ALA A 204 -15.35 5.71 28.92
CA ALA A 204 -14.01 5.78 28.28
C ALA A 204 -13.66 4.49 27.55
N SER A 205 -13.91 3.33 28.16
CA SER A 205 -13.57 2.01 27.65
C SER A 205 -14.59 1.43 26.65
N HIS A 206 -15.70 2.15 26.40
CA HIS A 206 -16.70 1.71 25.44
C HIS A 206 -16.26 1.99 23.99
N THR A 207 -16.34 0.97 23.12
CA THR A 207 -16.13 1.15 21.68
C THR A 207 -17.47 1.49 21.02
N GLU A 208 -17.58 2.64 20.40
CA GLU A 208 -18.79 3.07 19.69
C GLU A 208 -19.15 2.11 18.54
N ARG A 209 -20.43 1.80 18.42
CA ARG A 209 -20.94 1.01 17.31
C ARG A 209 -21.09 1.89 16.07
N ALA A 210 -20.88 1.31 14.88
CA ALA A 210 -21.20 2.00 13.65
C ALA A 210 -22.67 2.43 13.63
N PRO A 211 -23.01 3.63 13.14
CA PRO A 211 -24.40 4.02 12.93
C PRO A 211 -25.05 3.00 12.01
N ARG A 212 -26.24 2.55 12.38
CA ARG A 212 -27.03 1.62 11.56
C ARG A 212 -27.34 2.34 10.23
N ARG A 213 -26.86 1.78 9.11
CA ARG A 213 -27.30 2.27 7.79
C ARG A 213 -28.81 2.21 7.75
N LYS A 214 -29.51 3.37 7.62
CA LYS A 214 -30.92 3.38 7.33
C LYS A 214 -31.13 2.61 6.04
N ALA A 215 -31.99 1.57 6.09
CA ALA A 215 -32.41 0.91 4.87
C ALA A 215 -33.06 1.98 3.96
N GLU A 216 -32.53 2.11 2.75
CA GLU A 216 -33.14 2.95 1.74
C GLU A 216 -34.57 2.46 1.50
N PRO A 217 -35.61 3.33 1.55
CA PRO A 217 -36.97 2.89 1.32
C PRO A 217 -37.05 2.29 -0.07
N THR A 218 -37.38 1.00 -0.12
CA THR A 218 -37.65 0.27 -1.38
C THR A 218 -38.78 1.02 -2.08
N GLN A 219 -38.50 1.67 -3.20
CA GLN A 219 -39.53 2.26 -4.04
C GLN A 219 -40.49 1.14 -4.47
N PRO A 220 -41.82 1.32 -4.30
CA PRO A 220 -42.77 0.34 -4.81
C PRO A 220 -42.65 0.33 -6.35
N SER A 221 -42.39 -0.85 -6.92
CA SER A 221 -42.43 -1.08 -8.35
C SER A 221 -43.80 -0.66 -8.90
N ALA A 222 -43.81 0.26 -9.85
CA ALA A 222 -45.02 0.66 -10.55
C ALA A 222 -45.65 -0.58 -11.25
N PRO A 223 -46.97 -0.76 -11.18
CA PRO A 223 -47.65 -1.83 -11.89
C PRO A 223 -47.49 -1.61 -13.40
N SER A 224 -46.97 -2.63 -14.10
CA SER A 224 -46.97 -2.67 -15.57
C SER A 224 -48.41 -2.75 -16.07
N ALA A 225 -48.79 -1.81 -16.91
CA ALA A 225 -50.03 -1.80 -17.67
C ALA A 225 -49.91 -2.73 -18.90
#